data_9bd98125c0f1f448223d7416ccf60793
#
_entry.id   9bd98125c0f1f448223d7416ccf60793
#
_cell.length_a   1.000
_cell.length_b   1.000
_cell.length_c   1.000
_cell.angle_alpha   90.00
_cell.angle_beta   90.00
_cell.angle_gamma   90.00
#
_symmetry.space_group_name_H-M   'P 1'
#
loop_
_entity.id
_entity.type
_entity.pdbx_description
1 polymer ?
#
loop_
_entity_poly.entity_id
_entity_poly.type
_entity_poly.pdbx_seq_one_letter_code
_entity_poly.pdbx_strand_id
1 'polypeptide(L)'
;KDLYEKSGHWDKFKDELFKITTREGHLFSIKPMNCPHHIQIYDRRQFSYRELPQRYASTTKVYRDEQTGELSGLSRVRAITQDDAHVFCQESQIEAEILKVWEIITEFYQLVGFALTIRLSLHDPKNPKNYLGNLQTWKQAEEKLRKIIREKGVNADEAIGEAAFYGPKIDFMARDSLGREWQVATVQLDMNLPERFNLACINEKGEKERIIMIHAAIMGSIERYLAILIEHFAGAFPFWLAPVQIAILSXXXXGQRKSLCVYIRNCLSTSKSRYACYR
;
A
#
# COMPACT_ATOMS: atom_id res chain seq x y z
N LYS A 1 18.05 9.48 11.70
CA LYS A 1 17.84 10.91 11.43
C LYS A 1 18.32 11.24 10.02
N ASP A 2 19.61 11.13 9.73
CA ASP A 2 20.28 11.57 8.48
C ASP A 2 19.58 11.06 7.21
N LEU A 3 19.21 9.78 7.19
CA LEU A 3 18.50 9.18 6.07
C LEU A 3 17.15 9.88 5.80
N TYR A 4 16.44 10.25 6.87
CA TYR A 4 15.15 10.94 6.77
C TYR A 4 15.32 12.43 6.44
N GLU A 5 16.41 13.05 6.82
CA GLU A 5 16.75 14.41 6.39
C GLU A 5 17.06 14.40 4.88
N LYS A 6 17.89 13.46 4.41
CA LYS A 6 18.22 13.34 3.00
C LYS A 6 16.98 13.12 2.15
N SER A 7 16.03 12.28 2.59
CA SER A 7 14.80 11.99 1.86
C SER A 7 13.71 13.06 2.02
N GLY A 8 13.87 14.02 2.94
CA GLY A 8 12.88 15.07 3.22
C GLY A 8 11.80 14.67 4.22
N HIS A 9 11.76 13.41 4.63
CA HIS A 9 10.74 12.94 5.59
C HIS A 9 10.90 13.62 6.97
N TRP A 10 12.12 13.99 7.35
CA TRP A 10 12.37 14.63 8.64
C TRP A 10 11.59 15.93 8.81
N ASP A 11 11.43 16.67 7.71
CA ASP A 11 10.73 17.97 7.71
C ASP A 11 9.27 17.85 7.28
N LYS A 12 9.01 17.09 6.21
CA LYS A 12 7.67 17.01 5.60
C LYS A 12 6.73 16.05 6.35
N PHE A 13 7.30 15.13 7.13
CA PHE A 13 6.57 14.10 7.84
C PHE A 13 6.81 14.19 9.35
N LYS A 14 7.25 15.35 9.83
CA LYS A 14 7.81 15.57 11.17
C LYS A 14 6.85 15.23 12.32
N ASP A 15 5.56 15.43 12.11
CA ASP A 15 4.53 15.27 13.16
C ASP A 15 4.14 13.80 13.35
N GLU A 16 4.45 12.95 12.35
CA GLU A 16 4.18 11.51 12.42
C GLU A 16 5.41 10.70 12.83
N LEU A 17 6.55 11.35 13.07
CA LEU A 17 7.79 10.67 13.43
C LEU A 17 7.90 10.41 14.93
N PHE A 18 7.98 9.16 15.34
CA PHE A 18 8.42 8.81 16.69
C PHE A 18 9.90 9.16 16.82
N LYS A 19 10.20 10.26 17.48
CA LYS A 19 11.57 10.73 17.74
C LYS A 19 12.05 10.15 19.07
N ILE A 20 13.28 9.65 19.08
CA ILE A 20 13.90 9.02 20.25
C ILE A 20 15.20 9.74 20.55
N THR A 21 15.35 10.21 21.79
CA THR A 21 16.64 10.73 22.27
C THR A 21 17.26 9.67 23.16
N THR A 22 18.48 9.24 22.83
CA THR A 22 19.23 8.29 23.62
C THR A 22 19.78 8.95 24.90
N ARG A 23 20.29 8.16 25.83
CA ARG A 23 20.96 8.66 27.05
C ARG A 23 22.16 9.54 26.73
N GLU A 24 22.79 9.33 25.57
CA GLU A 24 23.96 10.11 25.10
C GLU A 24 23.55 11.36 24.32
N GLY A 25 22.25 11.62 24.19
CA GLY A 25 21.74 12.80 23.47
C GLY A 25 21.60 12.62 21.96
N HIS A 26 21.83 11.42 21.42
CA HIS A 26 21.64 11.15 19.99
C HIS A 26 20.16 11.12 19.65
N LEU A 27 19.80 11.79 18.57
CA LEU A 27 18.40 11.87 18.10
C LEU A 27 18.17 10.91 16.93
N PHE A 28 17.25 9.98 17.12
CA PHE A 28 16.84 8.98 16.12
C PHE A 28 15.35 9.08 15.85
N SER A 29 14.87 8.30 14.89
CA SER A 29 13.45 8.05 14.67
C SER A 29 13.22 6.55 14.49
N ILE A 30 12.13 6.04 15.05
CA ILE A 30 11.64 4.71 14.66
C ILE A 30 11.17 4.81 13.20
N LYS A 31 11.33 3.74 12.45
CA LYS A 31 11.07 3.68 11.01
C LYS A 31 9.59 3.99 10.68
N PRO A 32 9.28 5.12 10.00
CA PRO A 32 7.89 5.46 9.65
C PRO A 32 7.45 4.92 8.28
N MET A 33 8.39 4.52 7.41
CA MET A 33 8.18 3.95 6.08
C MET A 33 9.46 3.27 5.59
N ASN A 34 9.38 2.55 4.47
CA ASN A 34 10.52 1.76 3.97
C ASN A 34 11.23 2.41 2.77
N CYS A 35 10.65 3.40 2.11
CA CYS A 35 11.20 3.95 0.87
C CYS A 35 12.69 4.35 0.98
N PRO A 36 13.17 5.09 2.02
CA PRO A 36 14.58 5.41 2.08
C PRO A 36 15.48 4.18 2.28
N HIS A 37 14.95 3.11 2.88
CA HIS A 37 15.70 1.86 3.09
C HIS A 37 15.84 1.06 1.80
N HIS A 38 14.76 0.97 0.99
CA HIS A 38 14.83 0.34 -0.34
C HIS A 38 15.76 1.13 -1.28
N ILE A 39 15.78 2.48 -1.13
CA ILE A 39 16.75 3.34 -1.83
C ILE A 39 18.18 2.92 -1.48
N GLN A 40 18.48 2.68 -0.19
CA GLN A 40 19.81 2.24 0.25
C GLN A 40 20.17 0.86 -0.34
N ILE A 41 19.19 -0.03 -0.49
CA ILE A 41 19.40 -1.34 -1.11
C ILE A 41 19.74 -1.16 -2.60
N TYR A 42 19.03 -0.29 -3.31
CA TYR A 42 19.30 0.01 -4.71
C TYR A 42 20.70 0.66 -4.86
N ASP A 43 21.02 1.63 -4.00
CA ASP A 43 22.23 2.44 -4.08
C ASP A 43 23.53 1.68 -3.71
N ARG A 44 23.42 0.42 -3.24
CA ARG A 44 24.59 -0.39 -2.83
C ARG A 44 25.55 -0.72 -3.97
N ARG A 45 25.09 -0.66 -5.23
CA ARG A 45 25.92 -0.88 -6.41
C ARG A 45 25.31 -0.18 -7.62
N GLN A 46 26.07 -0.07 -8.67
CA GLN A 46 25.62 0.48 -9.92
C GLN A 46 24.88 -0.59 -10.74
N PHE A 47 23.77 -0.22 -11.33
CA PHE A 47 22.96 -1.08 -12.20
C PHE A 47 23.09 -0.65 -13.67
N SER A 48 23.10 -1.62 -14.56
CA SER A 48 22.92 -1.42 -15.99
C SER A 48 21.42 -1.29 -16.32
N TYR A 49 21.07 -0.57 -17.37
CA TYR A 49 19.69 -0.48 -17.87
C TYR A 49 19.09 -1.87 -18.13
N ARG A 50 19.89 -2.87 -18.50
CA ARG A 50 19.45 -4.25 -18.76
C ARG A 50 18.97 -4.95 -17.50
N GLU A 51 19.37 -4.47 -16.33
CA GLU A 51 18.97 -5.04 -15.05
C GLU A 51 17.71 -4.36 -14.49
N LEU A 52 17.24 -3.29 -15.14
CA LEU A 52 16.04 -2.58 -14.71
C LEU A 52 14.80 -3.16 -15.41
N PRO A 53 13.64 -3.14 -14.76
CA PRO A 53 13.39 -2.56 -13.45
C PRO A 53 13.84 -3.43 -12.28
N GLN A 54 14.31 -2.82 -11.20
CA GLN A 54 14.56 -3.50 -9.92
C GLN A 54 13.33 -3.31 -9.02
N ARG A 55 12.84 -4.39 -8.45
CA ARG A 55 11.63 -4.39 -7.62
C ARG A 55 11.98 -4.93 -6.23
N TYR A 56 11.72 -4.14 -5.20
CA TYR A 56 11.91 -4.53 -3.80
C TYR A 56 10.57 -4.46 -3.08
N ALA A 57 10.21 -5.52 -2.38
CA ALA A 57 8.99 -5.58 -1.60
C ALA A 57 9.29 -6.14 -0.22
N SER A 58 8.60 -5.62 0.77
CA SER A 58 8.72 -6.09 2.14
C SER A 58 7.40 -5.92 2.89
N THR A 59 7.05 -6.92 3.68
CA THR A 59 5.95 -6.84 4.64
C THR A 59 6.61 -6.64 6.02
N THR A 60 6.54 -5.42 6.53
CA THR A 60 7.33 -5.06 7.70
C THR A 60 6.65 -4.00 8.56
N LYS A 61 7.04 -3.93 9.82
CA LYS A 61 6.52 -2.93 10.76
C LYS A 61 7.09 -1.55 10.44
N VAL A 62 6.19 -0.57 10.38
CA VAL A 62 6.50 0.85 10.38
C VAL A 62 5.73 1.51 11.52
N TYR A 63 6.17 2.67 11.96
CA TYR A 63 5.62 3.29 13.18
C TYR A 63 5.32 4.76 12.92
N ARG A 64 4.10 5.19 13.25
CA ARG A 64 3.67 6.57 13.08
C ARG A 64 3.08 7.08 14.38
N ASP A 65 3.44 8.30 14.77
CA ASP A 65 3.01 8.92 16.04
C ASP A 65 1.62 9.54 15.88
N GLU A 66 0.65 8.66 15.57
CA GLU A 66 -0.76 9.03 15.45
C GLU A 66 -1.27 9.60 16.78
N GLN A 67 -2.01 10.71 16.71
CA GLN A 67 -2.61 11.30 17.89
C GLN A 67 -3.64 10.36 18.51
N THR A 68 -3.82 10.44 19.84
CA THR A 68 -4.74 9.56 20.55
C THR A 68 -6.16 9.63 19.97
N GLY A 69 -6.64 10.82 19.61
CA GLY A 69 -7.96 11.01 19.01
C GLY A 69 -8.14 10.47 17.61
N GLU A 70 -7.04 10.12 16.93
CA GLU A 70 -7.07 9.56 15.57
C GLU A 70 -7.11 8.02 15.58
N LEU A 71 -6.75 7.39 16.68
CA LEU A 71 -6.68 5.92 16.76
C LEU A 71 -8.08 5.32 16.63
N SER A 72 -8.19 4.25 15.84
CA SER A 72 -9.48 3.62 15.54
C SER A 72 -9.32 2.10 15.32
N GLY A 73 -9.30 1.36 16.41
CA GLY A 73 -9.20 -0.11 16.37
C GLY A 73 -8.05 -0.58 15.48
N LEU A 74 -8.31 -1.52 14.59
CA LEU A 74 -7.32 -1.98 13.61
C LEU A 74 -7.19 -1.04 12.41
N SER A 75 -8.16 -0.15 12.18
CA SER A 75 -8.16 0.69 10.98
C SER A 75 -7.14 1.84 11.05
N ARG A 76 -6.77 2.29 12.28
CA ARG A 76 -5.72 3.31 12.44
C ARG A 76 -4.93 3.06 13.73
N VAL A 77 -3.71 2.57 13.56
CA VAL A 77 -2.83 2.12 14.64
C VAL A 77 -1.46 2.80 14.52
N ARG A 78 -0.72 2.87 15.62
CA ARG A 78 0.64 3.46 15.63
C ARG A 78 1.72 2.52 15.08
N ALA A 79 1.52 1.21 15.21
CA ALA A 79 2.43 0.19 14.68
C ALA A 79 1.74 -0.52 13.52
N ILE A 80 2.15 -0.23 12.31
CA ILE A 80 1.49 -0.66 11.07
C ILE A 80 2.35 -1.76 10.42
N THR A 81 1.75 -2.90 10.13
CA THR A 81 2.38 -3.88 9.25
C THR A 81 2.05 -3.48 7.81
N GLN A 82 3.01 -2.92 7.11
CA GLN A 82 2.79 -2.40 5.76
C GLN A 82 3.32 -3.37 4.72
N ASP A 83 2.50 -3.68 3.71
CA ASP A 83 2.99 -4.28 2.48
C ASP A 83 3.50 -3.11 1.64
N ASP A 84 4.77 -3.09 1.37
CA ASP A 84 5.43 -1.91 0.81
C ASP A 84 6.39 -2.35 -0.29
N ALA A 85 6.15 -1.86 -1.50
CA ALA A 85 6.95 -2.21 -2.66
C ALA A 85 7.45 -0.95 -3.37
N HIS A 86 8.65 -1.05 -3.92
CA HIS A 86 9.28 0.03 -4.67
C HIS A 86 9.90 -0.52 -5.94
N VAL A 87 9.56 0.10 -7.07
CA VAL A 87 10.14 -0.23 -8.38
C VAL A 87 11.09 0.89 -8.76
N PHE A 88 12.33 0.53 -9.08
CA PHE A 88 13.36 1.43 -9.60
C PHE A 88 13.50 1.15 -11.09
N CYS A 89 13.17 2.12 -11.93
CA CYS A 89 13.03 1.89 -13.37
C CYS A 89 13.49 3.10 -14.20
N GLN A 90 13.69 2.88 -15.49
CA GLN A 90 13.89 3.97 -16.45
C GLN A 90 12.55 4.67 -16.73
N GLU A 91 12.60 5.89 -17.21
CA GLU A 91 11.41 6.67 -17.55
C GLU A 91 10.52 5.95 -18.57
N SER A 92 11.12 5.24 -19.52
CA SER A 92 10.42 4.46 -20.55
C SER A 92 9.64 3.27 -19.98
N GLN A 93 9.97 2.81 -18.78
CA GLN A 93 9.34 1.65 -18.15
C GLN A 93 8.18 2.00 -17.20
N ILE A 94 7.97 3.30 -16.92
CA ILE A 94 6.98 3.77 -15.92
C ILE A 94 5.59 3.20 -16.20
N GLU A 95 5.10 3.37 -17.43
CA GLU A 95 3.74 2.97 -17.81
C GLU A 95 3.54 1.47 -17.62
N ALA A 96 4.46 0.66 -18.14
CA ALA A 96 4.39 -0.79 -18.04
C ALA A 96 4.41 -1.26 -16.59
N GLU A 97 5.24 -0.64 -15.74
CA GLU A 97 5.33 -1.04 -14.33
C GLU A 97 4.10 -0.61 -13.51
N ILE A 98 3.56 0.58 -13.77
CA ILE A 98 2.31 1.04 -13.13
C ILE A 98 1.16 0.09 -13.52
N LEU A 99 1.06 -0.26 -14.80
CA LEU A 99 0.00 -1.17 -15.29
C LEU A 99 0.09 -2.55 -14.64
N LYS A 100 1.29 -3.09 -14.46
CA LYS A 100 1.49 -4.37 -13.76
C LYS A 100 0.98 -4.30 -12.32
N VAL A 101 1.34 -3.25 -11.59
CA VAL A 101 0.86 -3.07 -10.21
C VAL A 101 -0.65 -2.92 -10.19
N TRP A 102 -1.21 -2.15 -11.13
CA TRP A 102 -2.66 -1.97 -11.28
C TRP A 102 -3.37 -3.31 -11.46
N GLU A 103 -2.84 -4.17 -12.33
CA GLU A 103 -3.41 -5.50 -12.59
C GLU A 103 -3.40 -6.35 -11.31
N ILE A 104 -2.28 -6.38 -10.59
CA ILE A 104 -2.15 -7.09 -9.32
C ILE A 104 -3.21 -6.59 -8.31
N ILE A 105 -3.35 -5.28 -8.16
CA ILE A 105 -4.33 -4.68 -7.25
C ILE A 105 -5.76 -5.09 -7.66
N THR A 106 -6.08 -4.97 -8.95
CA THR A 106 -7.42 -5.30 -9.45
C THR A 106 -7.76 -6.77 -9.18
N GLU A 107 -6.85 -7.67 -9.56
CA GLU A 107 -7.03 -9.12 -9.33
C GLU A 107 -7.18 -9.43 -7.85
N PHE A 108 -6.32 -8.85 -7.01
CA PHE A 108 -6.33 -9.06 -5.56
C PHE A 108 -7.69 -8.68 -4.94
N TYR A 109 -8.21 -7.51 -5.27
CA TYR A 109 -9.47 -7.03 -4.70
C TYR A 109 -10.69 -7.73 -5.29
N GLN A 110 -10.62 -8.20 -6.55
CA GLN A 110 -11.67 -9.02 -7.16
C GLN A 110 -11.82 -10.36 -6.41
N LEU A 111 -10.73 -10.96 -5.96
CA LEU A 111 -10.77 -12.24 -5.20
C LEU A 111 -11.57 -12.12 -3.90
N VAL A 112 -11.64 -10.93 -3.32
CA VAL A 112 -12.40 -10.69 -2.08
C VAL A 112 -13.70 -9.93 -2.33
N GLY A 113 -14.05 -9.68 -3.60
CA GLY A 113 -15.34 -9.10 -3.98
C GLY A 113 -15.48 -7.61 -3.80
N PHE A 114 -14.38 -6.86 -3.68
CA PHE A 114 -14.42 -5.41 -3.60
C PHE A 114 -14.47 -4.78 -4.99
N ALA A 115 -15.41 -3.87 -5.18
CA ALA A 115 -15.42 -2.97 -6.34
C ALA A 115 -14.52 -1.77 -6.02
N LEU A 116 -13.56 -1.50 -6.91
CA LEU A 116 -12.62 -0.40 -6.73
C LEU A 116 -13.03 0.81 -7.57
N THR A 117 -12.92 2.00 -6.98
CA THR A 117 -12.95 3.28 -7.72
C THR A 117 -11.58 3.92 -7.65
N ILE A 118 -11.30 4.79 -8.61
CA ILE A 118 -9.96 5.37 -8.78
C ILE A 118 -9.99 6.84 -8.36
N ARG A 119 -8.99 7.23 -7.59
CA ARG A 119 -8.74 8.62 -7.23
C ARG A 119 -7.34 9.00 -7.68
N LEU A 120 -7.24 10.08 -8.45
CA LEU A 120 -5.95 10.66 -8.84
C LEU A 120 -5.60 11.79 -7.87
N SER A 121 -4.64 11.54 -7.01
CA SER A 121 -4.23 12.47 -5.95
C SER A 121 -3.09 13.35 -6.45
N LEU A 122 -3.35 14.65 -6.52
CA LEU A 122 -2.51 15.67 -7.15
C LEU A 122 -1.94 16.63 -6.11
N HIS A 123 -0.84 17.32 -6.47
CA HIS A 123 -0.29 18.36 -5.59
C HIS A 123 -1.23 19.57 -5.51
N ASP A 124 -1.09 20.35 -4.44
CA ASP A 124 -1.79 21.61 -4.28
C ASP A 124 -0.90 22.76 -4.80
N PRO A 125 -1.23 23.37 -5.94
CA PRO A 125 -0.44 24.48 -6.48
C PRO A 125 -0.41 25.72 -5.57
N LYS A 126 -1.36 25.84 -4.65
CA LYS A 126 -1.43 26.98 -3.72
C LYS A 126 -0.43 26.82 -2.57
N ASN A 127 0.00 25.59 -2.29
CA ASN A 127 0.91 25.27 -1.19
C ASN A 127 2.16 24.52 -1.67
N PRO A 128 2.94 25.09 -2.62
CA PRO A 128 4.08 24.36 -3.22
C PRO A 128 5.16 23.98 -2.21
N LYS A 129 5.26 24.70 -1.09
CA LYS A 129 6.23 24.41 -0.02
C LYS A 129 6.03 23.05 0.64
N ASN A 130 4.85 22.45 0.49
CA ASN A 130 4.56 21.12 1.05
C ASN A 130 5.20 19.98 0.26
N TYR A 131 5.69 20.28 -0.94
CA TYR A 131 6.12 19.28 -1.93
C TYR A 131 7.61 19.41 -2.27
N LEU A 132 8.23 18.30 -2.67
CA LEU A 132 9.61 18.29 -3.18
C LEU A 132 9.64 18.60 -4.67
N GLY A 133 10.80 19.03 -5.17
CA GLY A 133 11.02 19.24 -6.59
C GLY A 133 10.45 20.55 -7.10
N ASN A 134 10.25 20.61 -8.40
CA ASN A 134 9.79 21.81 -9.08
C ASN A 134 8.46 21.56 -9.80
N LEU A 135 7.76 22.62 -10.13
CA LEU A 135 6.44 22.56 -10.75
C LEU A 135 6.42 21.79 -12.08
N GLN A 136 7.49 21.90 -12.87
CA GLN A 136 7.57 21.20 -14.15
C GLN A 136 7.60 19.68 -13.97
N THR A 137 8.41 19.20 -13.04
CA THR A 137 8.48 17.77 -12.69
C THR A 137 7.10 17.25 -12.25
N TRP A 138 6.39 18.04 -11.43
CA TRP A 138 5.05 17.71 -10.97
C TRP A 138 4.07 17.58 -12.13
N LYS A 139 4.03 18.59 -13.03
CA LYS A 139 3.15 18.57 -14.21
C LYS A 139 3.41 17.33 -15.08
N GLN A 140 4.68 16.99 -15.29
CA GLN A 140 5.07 15.82 -16.10
C GLN A 140 4.58 14.53 -15.44
N ALA A 141 4.80 14.37 -14.14
CA ALA A 141 4.40 13.18 -13.38
C ALA A 141 2.86 13.03 -13.38
N GLU A 142 2.15 14.12 -13.11
CA GLU A 142 0.68 14.11 -13.09
C GLU A 142 0.09 13.77 -14.47
N GLU A 143 0.64 14.36 -15.55
CA GLU A 143 0.15 14.08 -16.88
C GLU A 143 0.42 12.62 -17.30
N LYS A 144 1.55 12.04 -16.87
CA LYS A 144 1.80 10.61 -17.09
C LYS A 144 0.71 9.75 -16.41
N LEU A 145 0.35 10.06 -15.17
CA LEU A 145 -0.70 9.31 -14.46
C LEU A 145 -2.07 9.52 -15.11
N ARG A 146 -2.40 10.75 -15.53
CA ARG A 146 -3.65 11.03 -16.27
C ARG A 146 -3.73 10.22 -17.56
N LYS A 147 -2.60 10.16 -18.30
CA LYS A 147 -2.52 9.38 -19.54
C LYS A 147 -2.84 7.89 -19.26
N ILE A 148 -2.19 7.31 -18.26
CA ILE A 148 -2.39 5.90 -17.90
C ILE A 148 -3.86 5.62 -17.55
N ILE A 149 -4.50 6.51 -16.76
CA ILE A 149 -5.90 6.39 -16.38
C ILE A 149 -6.81 6.44 -17.62
N ARG A 150 -6.55 7.39 -18.52
CA ARG A 150 -7.32 7.51 -19.78
C ARG A 150 -7.19 6.25 -20.64
N GLU A 151 -5.98 5.71 -20.75
CA GLU A 151 -5.72 4.50 -21.55
C GLU A 151 -6.36 3.24 -20.95
N LYS A 152 -6.50 3.20 -19.63
CA LYS A 152 -7.26 2.12 -18.94
C LYS A 152 -8.77 2.27 -19.15
N GLY A 153 -9.25 3.40 -19.66
CA GLY A 153 -10.66 3.66 -19.92
C GLY A 153 -11.51 3.75 -18.65
N VAL A 154 -10.90 4.15 -17.54
CA VAL A 154 -11.62 4.28 -16.26
C VAL A 154 -11.77 5.75 -15.87
N ASN A 155 -12.85 6.05 -15.13
CA ASN A 155 -13.04 7.36 -14.54
C ASN A 155 -12.25 7.45 -13.25
N ALA A 156 -11.67 8.62 -13.00
CA ALA A 156 -10.95 8.89 -11.75
C ALA A 156 -11.39 10.25 -11.20
N ASP A 157 -11.59 10.32 -9.91
CA ASP A 157 -11.83 11.58 -9.20
C ASP A 157 -10.48 12.24 -8.92
N GLU A 158 -10.30 13.49 -9.35
CA GLU A 158 -9.09 14.24 -9.05
C GLU A 158 -9.19 14.89 -7.67
N ALA A 159 -8.22 14.60 -6.80
CA ALA A 159 -8.13 15.12 -5.43
C ALA A 159 -6.88 16.00 -5.29
N ILE A 160 -7.08 17.31 -5.36
CA ILE A 160 -6.00 18.28 -5.23
C ILE A 160 -5.58 18.38 -3.76
N GLY A 161 -4.28 18.31 -3.50
CA GLY A 161 -3.73 18.38 -2.15
C GLY A 161 -3.48 17.02 -1.49
N GLU A 162 -3.93 15.94 -2.14
CA GLU A 162 -3.84 14.58 -1.57
C GLU A 162 -2.58 13.81 -2.03
N ALA A 163 -1.75 14.41 -2.88
CA ALA A 163 -0.49 13.79 -3.34
C ALA A 163 0.48 13.58 -2.16
N ALA A 164 1.36 12.59 -2.32
CA ALA A 164 2.50 12.47 -1.41
C ALA A 164 3.45 13.66 -1.64
N PHE A 165 4.22 14.04 -0.62
CA PHE A 165 5.09 15.20 -0.76
C PHE A 165 6.19 15.03 -1.85
N TYR A 166 6.43 13.81 -2.28
CA TYR A 166 7.43 13.47 -3.32
C TYR A 166 6.82 13.16 -4.69
N GLY A 167 5.49 12.96 -4.80
CA GLY A 167 4.91 12.63 -6.09
C GLY A 167 3.40 12.40 -6.09
N PRO A 168 2.76 12.48 -7.26
CA PRO A 168 1.32 12.19 -7.39
C PRO A 168 1.04 10.70 -7.27
N LYS A 169 -0.24 10.36 -6.99
CA LYS A 169 -0.65 8.98 -6.75
C LYS A 169 -1.95 8.62 -7.47
N ILE A 170 -2.04 7.35 -7.83
CA ILE A 170 -3.31 6.69 -8.16
C ILE A 170 -3.71 5.90 -6.91
N ASP A 171 -4.78 6.31 -6.26
CA ASP A 171 -5.32 5.64 -5.09
C ASP A 171 -6.52 4.81 -5.49
N PHE A 172 -6.57 3.58 -4.98
CA PHE A 172 -7.65 2.63 -5.20
C PHE A 172 -8.54 2.68 -3.96
N MET A 173 -9.80 3.03 -4.20
CA MET A 173 -10.78 3.24 -3.13
C MET A 173 -11.79 2.10 -3.14
N ALA A 174 -12.12 1.57 -1.97
CA ALA A 174 -13.17 0.57 -1.79
C ALA A 174 -14.18 1.07 -0.76
N ARG A 175 -15.43 0.62 -0.89
CA ARG A 175 -16.46 0.90 0.10
C ARG A 175 -16.74 -0.35 0.92
N ASP A 176 -16.82 -0.16 2.23
CA ASP A 176 -17.19 -1.23 3.14
C ASP A 176 -18.72 -1.41 3.19
N SER A 177 -19.17 -2.42 3.94
CA SER A 177 -20.59 -2.74 4.09
C SER A 177 -21.44 -1.62 4.73
N LEU A 178 -20.78 -0.67 5.39
CA LEU A 178 -21.42 0.50 6.01
C LEU A 178 -21.41 1.72 5.08
N GLY A 179 -20.87 1.58 3.86
CA GLY A 179 -20.78 2.66 2.89
C GLY A 179 -19.60 3.61 3.09
N ARG A 180 -18.72 3.34 4.05
CA ARG A 180 -17.52 4.17 4.28
C ARG A 180 -16.49 3.88 3.21
N GLU A 181 -15.83 4.93 2.74
CA GLU A 181 -14.81 4.82 1.70
C GLU A 181 -13.41 4.72 2.32
N TRP A 182 -12.63 3.78 1.83
CA TRP A 182 -11.28 3.49 2.30
C TRP A 182 -10.29 3.50 1.13
N GLN A 183 -9.18 4.17 1.32
CA GLN A 183 -8.02 3.99 0.44
C GLN A 183 -7.39 2.65 0.81
N VAL A 184 -7.47 1.68 -0.09
CA VAL A 184 -7.06 0.30 0.17
C VAL A 184 -5.76 -0.07 -0.52
N ALA A 185 -5.43 0.60 -1.64
CA ALA A 185 -4.18 0.38 -2.36
C ALA A 185 -3.72 1.70 -2.99
N THR A 186 -2.46 1.76 -3.40
CA THR A 186 -1.91 2.97 -4.01
C THR A 186 -0.73 2.63 -4.93
N VAL A 187 -0.58 3.43 -6.00
CA VAL A 187 0.61 3.47 -6.85
C VAL A 187 1.03 4.93 -6.95
N GLN A 188 2.26 5.24 -6.61
CA GLN A 188 2.74 6.63 -6.52
C GLN A 188 3.97 6.79 -7.41
N LEU A 189 4.00 7.84 -8.21
CA LEU A 189 5.09 8.11 -9.14
C LEU A 189 6.04 9.15 -8.51
N ASP A 190 7.27 8.76 -8.28
CA ASP A 190 8.26 9.57 -7.58
C ASP A 190 9.46 9.86 -8.49
N MET A 191 9.56 11.12 -8.90
CA MET A 191 10.68 11.63 -9.67
C MET A 191 11.66 12.44 -8.78
N ASN A 192 11.33 12.63 -7.52
CA ASN A 192 12.02 13.52 -6.60
C ASN A 192 13.02 12.81 -5.68
N LEU A 193 12.64 11.70 -5.05
CA LEU A 193 13.58 10.96 -4.18
C LEU A 193 14.76 10.40 -4.97
N PRO A 194 14.59 9.84 -6.18
CA PRO A 194 15.74 9.43 -6.97
C PRO A 194 16.74 10.56 -7.21
N GLU A 195 16.26 11.77 -7.47
CA GLU A 195 17.13 12.95 -7.62
C GLU A 195 17.88 13.28 -6.33
N ARG A 196 17.17 13.32 -5.21
CA ARG A 196 17.77 13.65 -3.89
C ARG A 196 18.85 12.65 -3.46
N PHE A 197 18.70 11.39 -3.87
CA PHE A 197 19.66 10.32 -3.57
C PHE A 197 20.69 10.13 -4.69
N ASN A 198 20.57 10.88 -5.79
CA ASN A 198 21.44 10.79 -6.97
C ASN A 198 21.46 9.37 -7.57
N LEU A 199 20.27 8.74 -7.63
CA LEU A 199 20.13 7.38 -8.13
C LEU A 199 20.17 7.35 -9.66
N ALA A 200 20.92 6.41 -10.21
CA ALA A 200 21.11 6.29 -11.66
C ALA A 200 21.35 4.85 -12.07
N CYS A 201 21.17 4.59 -13.35
CA CYS A 201 21.65 3.38 -14.02
C CYS A 201 22.66 3.78 -15.08
N ILE A 202 23.35 2.81 -15.65
CA ILE A 202 24.18 3.01 -16.85
C ILE A 202 23.29 2.66 -18.05
N ASN A 203 23.09 3.62 -18.94
CA ASN A 203 22.24 3.46 -20.13
C ASN A 203 22.98 2.74 -21.26
N GLU A 204 22.32 2.59 -22.41
CA GLU A 204 22.86 1.90 -23.59
C GLU A 204 24.16 2.51 -24.12
N LYS A 205 24.35 3.82 -23.87
CA LYS A 205 25.53 4.56 -24.33
C LYS A 205 26.69 4.52 -23.33
N GLY A 206 26.50 3.86 -22.18
CA GLY A 206 27.49 3.83 -21.11
C GLY A 206 27.47 5.07 -20.22
N GLU A 207 26.44 5.88 -20.31
CA GLU A 207 26.28 7.12 -19.55
C GLU A 207 25.38 6.92 -18.34
N LYS A 208 25.54 7.75 -17.33
CA LYS A 208 24.63 7.76 -16.18
C LYS A 208 23.29 8.38 -16.60
N GLU A 209 22.22 7.62 -16.38
CA GLU A 209 20.85 8.04 -16.61
C GLU A 209 20.08 7.97 -15.30
N ARG A 210 19.38 9.05 -14.95
CA ARG A 210 18.57 9.11 -13.74
C ARG A 210 17.41 8.10 -13.81
N ILE A 211 17.19 7.36 -12.72
CA ILE A 211 16.06 6.43 -12.65
C ILE A 211 14.86 7.12 -11.98
N ILE A 212 13.72 6.50 -12.13
CA ILE A 212 12.44 6.90 -11.53
C ILE A 212 12.07 5.83 -10.49
N MET A 213 11.31 6.22 -9.50
CA MET A 213 10.83 5.31 -8.47
C MET A 213 9.31 5.27 -8.46
N ILE A 214 8.75 4.07 -8.36
CA ILE A 214 7.31 3.86 -8.18
C ILE A 214 7.15 3.21 -6.81
N HIS A 215 6.31 3.82 -5.97
CA HIS A 215 5.91 3.24 -4.69
C HIS A 215 4.58 2.54 -4.89
N ALA A 216 4.41 1.37 -4.28
CA ALA A 216 3.19 0.59 -4.39
C ALA A 216 2.84 -0.09 -3.08
N ALA A 217 1.57 -0.12 -2.78
CA ALA A 217 1.04 -0.91 -1.68
C ALA A 217 -0.29 -1.51 -2.14
N ILE A 218 -0.44 -2.82 -1.96
CA ILE A 218 -1.64 -3.55 -2.41
C ILE A 218 -2.66 -3.63 -1.29
N MET A 219 -2.22 -4.00 -0.09
CA MET A 219 -3.08 -4.02 1.12
C MET A 219 -2.89 -2.74 1.95
N GLY A 220 -1.79 -2.04 1.76
CA GLY A 220 -1.42 -0.90 2.58
C GLY A 220 -1.08 -1.36 4.01
N SER A 221 -1.90 -0.99 4.98
CA SER A 221 -1.81 -1.51 6.35
C SER A 221 -2.57 -2.83 6.44
N ILE A 222 -1.88 -3.91 6.81
CA ILE A 222 -2.51 -5.24 6.99
C ILE A 222 -3.59 -5.16 8.07
N GLU A 223 -3.36 -4.39 9.14
CA GLU A 223 -4.34 -4.21 10.22
C GLU A 223 -5.62 -3.56 9.68
N ARG A 224 -5.50 -2.48 8.88
CA ARG A 224 -6.65 -1.82 8.24
C ARG A 224 -7.36 -2.75 7.27
N TYR A 225 -6.60 -3.44 6.44
CA TYR A 225 -7.13 -4.39 5.47
C TYR A 225 -7.95 -5.47 6.17
N LEU A 226 -7.44 -6.04 7.29
CA LEU A 226 -8.17 -7.03 8.09
C LEU A 226 -9.46 -6.43 8.68
N ALA A 227 -9.42 -5.20 9.18
CA ALA A 227 -10.62 -4.54 9.70
C ALA A 227 -11.71 -4.44 8.63
N ILE A 228 -11.32 -3.99 7.43
CA ILE A 228 -12.25 -3.83 6.31
C ILE A 228 -12.81 -5.20 5.87
N LEU A 229 -11.95 -6.23 5.80
CA LEU A 229 -12.36 -7.59 5.44
C LEU A 229 -13.35 -8.18 6.45
N ILE A 230 -13.06 -8.03 7.74
CA ILE A 230 -13.94 -8.55 8.82
C ILE A 230 -15.34 -7.94 8.67
N GLU A 231 -15.41 -6.64 8.42
CA GLU A 231 -16.70 -5.95 8.21
C GLU A 231 -17.37 -6.38 6.89
N HIS A 232 -16.61 -6.45 5.81
CA HIS A 232 -17.13 -6.82 4.48
C HIS A 232 -17.79 -8.20 4.51
N PHE A 233 -17.15 -9.17 5.15
CA PHE A 233 -17.67 -10.54 5.25
C PHE A 233 -18.53 -10.78 6.49
N ALA A 234 -18.72 -9.76 7.35
CA ALA A 234 -19.39 -9.92 8.66
C ALA A 234 -18.80 -11.10 9.45
N GLY A 235 -17.48 -11.31 9.34
CA GLY A 235 -16.76 -12.43 9.93
C GLY A 235 -16.92 -13.75 9.20
N ALA A 236 -17.78 -13.85 8.18
CA ALA A 236 -18.05 -15.09 7.43
C ALA A 236 -17.14 -15.20 6.20
N PHE A 237 -15.85 -15.33 6.44
CA PHE A 237 -14.82 -15.35 5.39
C PHE A 237 -15.04 -16.49 4.39
N PRO A 238 -14.63 -16.32 3.13
CA PRO A 238 -14.56 -17.42 2.17
C PRO A 238 -13.75 -18.60 2.73
N PHE A 239 -14.06 -19.80 2.30
CA PHE A 239 -13.43 -21.03 2.82
C PHE A 239 -11.90 -20.95 2.80
N TRP A 240 -11.34 -20.46 1.68
CA TRP A 240 -9.89 -20.35 1.50
C TRP A 240 -9.21 -19.31 2.42
N LEU A 241 -9.99 -18.35 2.91
CA LEU A 241 -9.49 -17.25 3.78
C LEU A 241 -9.88 -17.46 5.26
N ALA A 242 -10.80 -18.39 5.53
CA ALA A 242 -11.31 -18.60 6.90
C ALA A 242 -10.21 -19.17 7.81
N PRO A 243 -9.98 -18.59 9.00
CA PRO A 243 -8.99 -19.11 9.94
C PRO A 243 -9.35 -20.52 10.47
N VAL A 244 -10.65 -20.81 10.55
CA VAL A 244 -11.16 -22.16 10.86
C VAL A 244 -12.05 -22.55 9.69
N GLN A 245 -11.58 -23.47 8.87
CA GLN A 245 -12.26 -23.89 7.65
C GLN A 245 -13.34 -24.94 7.93
N ILE A 246 -13.06 -25.86 8.84
CA ILE A 246 -13.98 -26.96 9.24
C ILE A 246 -13.94 -27.06 10.77
N ALA A 247 -15.12 -27.07 11.37
CA ALA A 247 -15.27 -27.38 12.79
C ALA A 247 -16.11 -28.66 12.96
N ILE A 248 -15.58 -29.60 13.71
CA ILE A 248 -16.28 -30.86 14.02
C ILE A 248 -16.76 -30.76 15.45
N LEU A 249 -18.10 -30.82 15.65
CA LEU A 249 -18.74 -30.75 16.97
C LEU A 249 -19.32 -32.12 17.31
N SER A 250 -19.02 -32.66 18.51
CA SER A 250 -19.65 -33.88 19.01
C SER A 250 -20.80 -33.46 19.93
N UNK A 251 -21.82 -33.79 19.54
CA UNK A 251 -22.97 -33.47 20.32
C UNK A 251 -23.31 -34.67 21.15
N UNK A 252 -23.44 -34.52 22.14
CA UNK A 252 -23.83 -35.57 22.97
C UNK A 252 -25.25 -35.30 23.27
N UNK A 253 -25.80 -35.79 22.71
CA UNK A 253 -27.19 -35.81 23.01
C UNK A 253 -27.38 -36.56 24.28
N UNK A 254 -27.94 -36.15 24.88
CA UNK A 254 -28.26 -36.74 26.15
C UNK A 254 -28.84 -38.07 25.98
N GLY A 255 -28.40 -38.89 25.75
CA GLY A 255 -28.82 -40.26 25.71
C GLY A 255 -28.38 -41.01 24.44
N GLN A 256 -27.40 -41.71 24.55
CA GLN A 256 -27.08 -42.98 23.85
C GLN A 256 -26.46 -43.01 22.46
N ARG A 257 -26.29 -41.91 21.66
CA ARG A 257 -25.45 -42.01 20.44
C ARG A 257 -24.66 -40.73 20.24
N LYS A 258 -23.37 -40.91 19.97
CA LYS A 258 -22.50 -39.79 19.53
C LYS A 258 -22.89 -39.41 18.11
N SER A 259 -23.55 -38.32 17.93
CA SER A 259 -23.74 -37.73 16.60
C SER A 259 -22.60 -36.76 16.32
N LEU A 260 -21.96 -36.95 15.18
CA LEU A 260 -20.91 -36.08 14.69
C LEU A 260 -21.54 -35.00 13.80
N CYS A 261 -21.54 -33.77 14.25
CA CYS A 261 -22.00 -32.64 13.41
C CYS A 261 -20.77 -32.00 12.78
N VAL A 262 -20.67 -32.06 11.49
CA VAL A 262 -19.62 -31.37 10.74
C VAL A 262 -20.17 -30.01 10.29
N TYR A 263 -19.59 -28.96 10.81
CA TYR A 263 -19.93 -27.61 10.41
C TYR A 263 -18.98 -27.18 9.29
N ILE A 264 -19.50 -27.12 8.06
CA ILE A 264 -18.75 -26.60 6.93
C ILE A 264 -19.27 -25.19 6.67
N ARG A 265 -18.40 -24.21 6.81
CA ARG A 265 -18.73 -22.83 6.50
C ARG A 265 -18.64 -22.67 4.98
N ASN A 266 -19.78 -22.63 4.31
CA ASN A 266 -19.83 -22.51 2.86
C ASN A 266 -20.05 -21.05 2.49
N CYS A 267 -19.09 -20.47 1.80
CA CYS A 267 -19.03 -19.02 1.52
C CYS A 267 -19.45 -18.64 0.10
N LEU A 268 -20.17 -19.50 -0.60
CA LEU A 268 -20.63 -19.17 -1.96
C LEU A 268 -22.10 -18.74 -2.04
N SER A 269 -22.79 -18.64 -0.91
CA SER A 269 -24.15 -18.10 -0.92
C SER A 269 -24.41 -17.27 0.33
N THR A 270 -24.99 -16.15 0.12
CA THR A 270 -25.20 -15.06 1.09
C THR A 270 -26.19 -15.36 2.22
N SER A 271 -26.57 -16.58 2.51
CA SER A 271 -27.64 -16.70 3.50
C SER A 271 -27.83 -17.95 4.32
N LYS A 272 -27.06 -19.04 4.17
CA LYS A 272 -27.35 -20.19 5.05
C LYS A 272 -26.14 -21.07 5.31
N SER A 273 -25.74 -21.12 6.58
CA SER A 273 -24.91 -22.20 7.11
C SER A 273 -25.67 -23.53 6.96
N ARG A 274 -25.09 -24.51 6.30
CA ARG A 274 -25.67 -25.85 6.22
C ARG A 274 -25.06 -26.75 7.30
N TYR A 275 -25.92 -27.28 8.12
CA TYR A 275 -25.53 -28.29 9.08
C TYR A 275 -25.81 -29.67 8.46
N ALA A 276 -24.81 -30.49 8.36
CA ALA A 276 -24.99 -31.89 8.02
C ALA A 276 -24.70 -32.70 9.28
N CYS A 277 -25.72 -33.31 9.81
CA CYS A 277 -25.59 -34.26 10.92
C CYS A 277 -25.55 -35.67 10.35
N TYR A 278 -24.48 -36.35 10.63
CA TYR A 278 -24.37 -37.78 10.29
C TYR A 278 -24.61 -38.60 11.57
N ARG A 279 -25.50 -39.56 11.50
CA ARG A 279 -25.76 -40.55 12.59
C ARG A 279 -24.79 -41.69 12.53
#